data_4f09f6e5e21854a8f68137b6763b6bb3
#
_entry.id   4f09f6e5e21854a8f68137b6763b6bb3
#
_cell.length_a   1.000
_cell.length_b   1.000
_cell.length_c   1.000
_cell.angle_alpha   90.00
_cell.angle_beta   90.00
_cell.angle_gamma   90.00
#
_symmetry.space_group_name_H-M   'P 1'
#
loop_
_entity.id
_entity.type
_entity.pdbx_description
1 polymer ?
#
loop_
_entity_poly.entity_id
_entity_poly.type
_entity_poly.pdbx_seq_one_letter_code
_entity_poly.pdbx_strand_id
1 'polypeptide(L)'
;MNQPLNIITALDKVKAMGDSNTASMPLVRIHGVNDVRLDTVPVPACGVDDVLVEVKNCGICGSDLGYIAMGGFNNPELPMPLGHEMSAVVTVVGEHVTSVAVGDRVVVNPMKVEPPIGNFGIEGGFAPTLLVRDVANQPEALLKIPDHLTHPHAALVEPLSVGMHAVHRGEVTANDKVAIFGAGTIGLSIALVLRYYGVTDTVIIDTSAARIKQAKQLGFHGCLAGEDDVAKVLQQYHGSVSSYGQSIAATDVYLEATGVASVFEQMISLAKMQARLVVVGVHKVSASIDLVSVLSKELSIKGAMAYPEE
;
A
#
# COMPACT_ATOMS: atom_id res chain seq x y z
N MET A 1 -10.96 26.06 -10.76
CA MET A 1 -10.84 25.73 -9.31
C MET A 1 -11.80 24.59 -9.05
N ASN A 2 -11.31 23.34 -9.16
CA ASN A 2 -12.13 22.16 -8.87
C ASN A 2 -12.05 21.89 -7.38
N GLN A 3 -13.19 21.89 -6.69
CA GLN A 3 -13.26 21.45 -5.30
C GLN A 3 -12.89 19.96 -5.22
N PRO A 4 -12.12 19.53 -4.21
CA PRO A 4 -11.84 18.11 -4.02
C PRO A 4 -13.15 17.35 -3.80
N LEU A 5 -13.32 16.25 -4.53
CA LEU A 5 -14.47 15.35 -4.38
C LEU A 5 -14.47 14.80 -2.94
N ASN A 6 -15.47 15.19 -2.15
CA ASN A 6 -15.61 14.68 -0.78
C ASN A 6 -16.32 13.32 -0.85
N ILE A 7 -15.54 12.24 -0.99
CA ILE A 7 -16.01 10.86 -1.15
C ILE A 7 -16.90 10.42 0.02
N ILE A 8 -16.65 10.92 1.23
CA ILE A 8 -17.45 10.63 2.44
C ILE A 8 -18.89 11.15 2.30
N THR A 9 -19.05 12.34 1.71
CA THR A 9 -20.40 12.95 1.50
C THR A 9 -21.20 12.26 0.39
N ALA A 10 -20.52 11.57 -0.55
CA ALA A 10 -21.19 10.78 -1.60
C ALA A 10 -21.80 9.49 -1.04
N LEU A 11 -21.11 8.82 -0.10
CA LEU A 11 -21.60 7.60 0.57
C LEU A 11 -22.85 7.85 1.43
N ASP A 12 -22.97 9.02 2.06
CA ASP A 12 -24.15 9.38 2.86
C ASP A 12 -25.41 9.66 2.00
N LYS A 13 -25.25 10.12 0.76
CA LYS A 13 -26.36 10.35 -0.17
C LYS A 13 -26.97 9.05 -0.73
N VAL A 14 -26.22 7.95 -0.72
CA VAL A 14 -26.63 6.66 -1.29
C VAL A 14 -27.60 5.90 -0.41
N LYS A 15 -27.65 6.15 0.90
CA LYS A 15 -28.66 5.53 1.81
C LYS A 15 -30.11 5.97 1.55
N ALA A 16 -30.34 6.94 0.63
CA ALA A 16 -31.63 7.56 0.40
C ALA A 16 -32.35 7.15 -0.91
N MET A 17 -31.74 6.29 -1.76
CA MET A 17 -32.32 5.91 -3.06
C MET A 17 -32.87 4.47 -3.01
N GLY A 18 -34.14 4.32 -2.67
CA GLY A 18 -34.89 3.07 -2.76
C GLY A 18 -35.70 2.97 -4.05
N ASP A 19 -35.90 1.72 -4.48
CA ASP A 19 -36.87 1.18 -5.43
C ASP A 19 -36.69 1.38 -6.95
N SER A 20 -36.08 0.37 -7.55
CA SER A 20 -36.50 -0.24 -8.81
C SER A 20 -35.99 -1.69 -8.87
N ASN A 21 -36.67 -2.61 -9.57
CA ASN A 21 -36.65 -4.05 -9.47
C ASN A 21 -35.31 -4.79 -9.76
N THR A 22 -34.19 -4.09 -9.89
CA THR A 22 -32.81 -4.56 -9.77
C THR A 22 -32.08 -3.58 -8.85
N ALA A 23 -31.69 -4.04 -7.66
CA ALA A 23 -30.91 -3.24 -6.73
C ALA A 23 -29.67 -2.70 -7.44
N SER A 24 -29.42 -1.38 -7.37
CA SER A 24 -28.27 -0.72 -7.94
C SER A 24 -27.43 -0.11 -6.83
N MET A 25 -26.12 0.05 -7.09
CA MET A 25 -25.17 0.61 -6.15
C MET A 25 -24.23 1.60 -6.84
N PRO A 26 -23.66 2.57 -6.09
CA PRO A 26 -22.58 3.41 -6.59
C PRO A 26 -21.26 2.62 -6.64
N LEU A 27 -20.45 2.90 -7.65
CA LEU A 27 -19.12 2.38 -7.82
C LEU A 27 -18.22 3.49 -8.39
N VAL A 28 -17.08 3.74 -7.74
CA VAL A 28 -16.09 4.72 -8.24
C VAL A 28 -15.27 4.08 -9.36
N ARG A 29 -15.26 4.73 -10.54
CA ARG A 29 -14.54 4.25 -11.72
C ARG A 29 -13.77 5.35 -12.44
N ILE A 30 -12.68 4.96 -13.11
CA ILE A 30 -11.89 5.80 -14.00
C ILE A 30 -12.43 5.65 -15.42
N HIS A 31 -12.81 6.78 -16.04
CA HIS A 31 -13.30 6.86 -17.42
C HIS A 31 -12.26 7.38 -18.40
N GLY A 32 -11.15 7.93 -17.89
CA GLY A 32 -10.06 8.51 -18.68
C GLY A 32 -9.07 9.24 -17.80
N VAL A 33 -8.10 9.89 -18.40
CA VAL A 33 -7.05 10.65 -17.70
C VAL A 33 -7.67 11.73 -16.80
N ASN A 34 -7.48 11.60 -15.48
CA ASN A 34 -8.06 12.47 -14.46
C ASN A 34 -9.60 12.55 -14.48
N ASP A 35 -10.27 11.57 -15.08
CA ASP A 35 -11.72 11.48 -15.15
C ASP A 35 -12.22 10.35 -14.24
N VAL A 36 -12.56 10.68 -13.01
CA VAL A 36 -13.12 9.77 -12.00
C VAL A 36 -14.58 10.08 -11.80
N ARG A 37 -15.42 9.05 -11.89
CA ARG A 37 -16.88 9.20 -11.76
C ARG A 37 -17.45 8.23 -10.74
N LEU A 38 -18.56 8.62 -10.13
CA LEU A 38 -19.40 7.74 -9.34
C LEU A 38 -20.53 7.22 -10.25
N ASP A 39 -20.35 6.00 -10.71
CA ASP A 39 -21.34 5.35 -11.59
C ASP A 39 -22.41 4.62 -10.75
N THR A 40 -23.59 4.48 -11.33
CA THR A 40 -24.64 3.62 -10.79
C THR A 40 -24.59 2.30 -11.57
N VAL A 41 -24.30 1.21 -10.87
CA VAL A 41 -24.17 -0.14 -11.46
C VAL A 41 -25.12 -1.11 -10.76
N PRO A 42 -25.57 -2.19 -11.42
CA PRO A 42 -26.32 -3.25 -10.74
C PRO A 42 -25.50 -3.84 -9.58
N VAL A 43 -26.16 -4.19 -8.47
CA VAL A 43 -25.56 -5.02 -7.43
C VAL A 43 -25.25 -6.39 -8.04
N PRO A 44 -24.02 -6.90 -7.96
CA PRO A 44 -23.67 -8.18 -8.58
C PRO A 44 -24.41 -9.35 -7.91
N ALA A 45 -24.80 -10.34 -8.70
CA ALA A 45 -25.35 -11.57 -8.17
C ALA A 45 -24.24 -12.46 -7.60
N CYS A 46 -24.50 -13.08 -6.43
CA CYS A 46 -23.59 -14.06 -5.84
C CYS A 46 -23.75 -15.42 -6.54
N GLY A 47 -22.66 -15.93 -7.11
CA GLY A 47 -22.58 -17.28 -7.64
C GLY A 47 -22.39 -18.33 -6.54
N VAL A 48 -22.43 -19.63 -6.93
CA VAL A 48 -22.29 -20.74 -5.97
C VAL A 48 -20.91 -20.83 -5.32
N ASP A 49 -19.89 -20.29 -5.99
CA ASP A 49 -18.48 -20.28 -5.52
C ASP A 49 -18.05 -18.92 -4.94
N ASP A 50 -18.95 -17.91 -4.95
CA ASP A 50 -18.64 -16.52 -4.67
C ASP A 50 -19.12 -16.10 -3.28
N VAL A 51 -18.70 -14.90 -2.85
CA VAL A 51 -19.16 -14.24 -1.62
C VAL A 51 -19.47 -12.77 -1.89
N LEU A 52 -20.63 -12.29 -1.44
CA LEU A 52 -20.92 -10.86 -1.35
C LEU A 52 -20.52 -10.33 0.02
N VAL A 53 -19.85 -9.19 0.03
CA VAL A 53 -19.46 -8.49 1.26
C VAL A 53 -19.96 -7.04 1.24
N GLU A 54 -20.35 -6.54 2.41
CA GLU A 54 -20.59 -5.12 2.65
C GLU A 54 -19.26 -4.47 3.04
N VAL A 55 -18.74 -3.56 2.22
CA VAL A 55 -17.49 -2.84 2.49
C VAL A 55 -17.71 -1.85 3.64
N LYS A 56 -16.92 -1.96 4.69
CA LYS A 56 -16.96 -1.08 5.86
C LYS A 56 -15.93 0.03 5.79
N ASN A 57 -14.73 -0.28 5.35
CA ASN A 57 -13.66 0.67 5.12
C ASN A 57 -12.83 0.23 3.91
N CYS A 58 -12.39 1.21 3.13
CA CYS A 58 -11.42 1.01 2.07
C CYS A 58 -10.42 2.16 2.09
N GLY A 59 -9.12 1.84 2.14
CA GLY A 59 -8.04 2.81 2.05
C GLY A 59 -7.90 3.36 0.63
N ILE A 60 -7.26 4.53 0.51
CA ILE A 60 -6.89 5.13 -0.78
C ILE A 60 -5.38 4.94 -0.94
N CYS A 61 -4.98 4.14 -1.90
CA CYS A 61 -3.59 3.86 -2.22
C CYS A 61 -2.99 4.92 -3.14
N GLY A 62 -1.67 5.07 -3.08
CA GLY A 62 -0.93 5.87 -4.07
C GLY A 62 -1.08 5.36 -5.51
N SER A 63 -1.31 4.05 -5.69
CA SER A 63 -1.59 3.45 -6.99
C SER A 63 -2.93 3.90 -7.58
N ASP A 64 -3.98 4.11 -6.76
CA ASP A 64 -5.26 4.66 -7.23
C ASP A 64 -5.04 6.03 -7.90
N LEU A 65 -4.24 6.90 -7.28
CA LEU A 65 -3.88 8.20 -7.83
C LEU A 65 -3.04 8.07 -9.11
N GLY A 66 -2.19 7.05 -9.17
CA GLY A 66 -1.42 6.71 -10.37
C GLY A 66 -2.34 6.30 -11.52
N TYR A 67 -3.29 5.41 -11.28
CA TYR A 67 -4.26 4.94 -12.27
C TYR A 67 -5.15 6.08 -12.77
N ILE A 68 -5.61 6.96 -11.89
CA ILE A 68 -6.37 8.17 -12.26
C ILE A 68 -5.56 9.05 -13.21
N ALA A 69 -4.29 9.30 -12.90
CA ALA A 69 -3.42 10.14 -13.72
C ALA A 69 -3.11 9.52 -15.10
N MET A 70 -3.12 8.19 -15.20
CA MET A 70 -2.92 7.47 -16.49
C MET A 70 -4.22 7.27 -17.27
N GLY A 71 -5.39 7.43 -16.65
CA GLY A 71 -6.70 7.15 -17.28
C GLY A 71 -7.14 5.71 -17.19
N GLY A 72 -6.60 4.96 -16.21
CA GLY A 72 -6.86 3.54 -16.03
C GLY A 72 -6.06 2.67 -17.01
N PHE A 73 -6.33 1.37 -16.99
CA PHE A 73 -5.77 0.43 -17.97
C PHE A 73 -6.77 0.20 -19.09
N ASN A 74 -6.54 0.87 -20.15
CA ASN A 74 -7.13 0.89 -21.49
C ASN A 74 -8.16 -0.21 -21.86
N ASN A 75 -9.35 -0.17 -21.31
CA ASN A 75 -10.53 -0.62 -22.00
C ASN A 75 -11.56 0.51 -21.98
N PRO A 76 -11.71 1.31 -23.04
CA PRO A 76 -12.68 2.42 -23.06
C PRO A 76 -14.13 1.98 -22.94
N GLU A 77 -14.41 0.67 -23.17
CA GLU A 77 -15.74 0.09 -23.02
C GLU A 77 -16.04 -0.36 -21.56
N LEU A 78 -14.99 -0.49 -20.73
CA LEU A 78 -15.11 -0.90 -19.32
C LEU A 78 -14.33 0.04 -18.44
N PRO A 79 -14.95 1.11 -17.89
CA PRO A 79 -14.32 2.01 -16.94
C PRO A 79 -13.75 1.23 -15.75
N MET A 80 -12.49 1.52 -15.37
CA MET A 80 -11.75 0.79 -14.36
C MET A 80 -12.24 1.14 -12.95
N PRO A 81 -12.71 0.17 -12.14
CA PRO A 81 -13.06 0.40 -10.74
C PRO A 81 -11.81 0.59 -9.86
N LEU A 82 -11.99 1.29 -8.73
CA LEU A 82 -10.93 1.60 -7.77
C LEU A 82 -11.21 1.01 -6.40
N GLY A 83 -10.14 0.96 -5.58
CA GLY A 83 -10.16 0.55 -4.18
C GLY A 83 -9.81 -0.94 -4.01
N HIS A 84 -8.73 -1.19 -3.26
CA HIS A 84 -8.18 -2.52 -3.03
C HIS A 84 -7.70 -2.76 -1.58
N GLU A 85 -7.82 -1.79 -0.69
CA GLU A 85 -7.43 -1.87 0.73
C GLU A 85 -8.68 -1.99 1.62
N MET A 86 -9.35 -3.15 1.64
CA MET A 86 -10.71 -3.27 2.16
C MET A 86 -10.83 -4.09 3.44
N SER A 87 -11.71 -3.63 4.33
CA SER A 87 -12.33 -4.45 5.35
C SER A 87 -13.86 -4.48 5.16
N ALA A 88 -14.48 -5.61 5.41
CA ALA A 88 -15.87 -5.84 5.05
C ALA A 88 -16.57 -6.80 6.03
N VAL A 89 -17.90 -6.95 5.85
CA VAL A 89 -18.72 -7.97 6.51
C VAL A 89 -19.37 -8.83 5.43
N VAL A 90 -19.31 -10.14 5.60
CA VAL A 90 -19.94 -11.12 4.70
C VAL A 90 -21.46 -10.99 4.77
N THR A 91 -22.12 -10.81 3.63
CA THR A 91 -23.59 -10.67 3.53
C THR A 91 -24.28 -11.81 2.83
N VAL A 92 -23.62 -12.41 1.81
CA VAL A 92 -24.15 -13.61 1.12
C VAL A 92 -22.98 -14.56 0.88
N VAL A 93 -23.23 -15.85 1.03
CA VAL A 93 -22.23 -16.92 0.82
C VAL A 93 -22.78 -17.89 -0.20
N GLY A 94 -22.00 -18.20 -1.24
CA GLY A 94 -22.32 -19.21 -2.24
C GLY A 94 -22.33 -20.61 -1.66
N GLU A 95 -23.09 -21.52 -2.27
CA GLU A 95 -23.36 -22.88 -1.76
C GLU A 95 -22.10 -23.71 -1.51
N HIS A 96 -21.05 -23.52 -2.33
CA HIS A 96 -19.80 -24.29 -2.24
C HIS A 96 -18.78 -23.66 -1.28
N VAL A 97 -19.01 -22.44 -0.80
CA VAL A 97 -18.07 -21.74 0.08
C VAL A 97 -18.25 -22.23 1.52
N THR A 98 -17.15 -22.73 2.11
CA THR A 98 -17.14 -23.26 3.49
C THR A 98 -16.21 -22.48 4.44
N SER A 99 -15.39 -21.58 3.91
CA SER A 99 -14.34 -20.84 4.66
C SER A 99 -14.89 -19.70 5.51
N VAL A 100 -16.02 -19.11 5.11
CA VAL A 100 -16.67 -17.97 5.77
C VAL A 100 -18.17 -18.18 5.92
N ALA A 101 -18.80 -17.40 6.83
CA ALA A 101 -20.24 -17.40 7.06
C ALA A 101 -20.79 -15.96 7.01
N VAL A 102 -22.10 -15.83 6.79
CA VAL A 102 -22.78 -14.52 6.86
C VAL A 102 -22.57 -13.91 8.24
N GLY A 103 -22.17 -12.64 8.26
CA GLY A 103 -21.83 -11.89 9.47
C GLY A 103 -20.33 -11.93 9.82
N ASP A 104 -19.53 -12.78 9.19
CA ASP A 104 -18.08 -12.77 9.42
C ASP A 104 -17.49 -11.43 9.00
N ARG A 105 -16.60 -10.91 9.84
CA ARG A 105 -15.80 -9.72 9.59
C ARG A 105 -14.52 -10.14 8.89
N VAL A 106 -14.22 -9.54 7.75
CA VAL A 106 -13.13 -9.99 6.89
C VAL A 106 -12.29 -8.84 6.35
N VAL A 107 -11.03 -9.15 6.02
CA VAL A 107 -10.21 -8.40 5.04
C VAL A 107 -10.34 -9.10 3.71
N VAL A 108 -10.39 -8.33 2.64
CA VAL A 108 -10.35 -8.86 1.27
C VAL A 108 -8.93 -8.81 0.76
N ASN A 109 -8.40 -9.94 0.31
CA ASN A 109 -7.13 -9.99 -0.43
C ASN A 109 -7.41 -9.81 -1.93
N PRO A 110 -7.18 -8.61 -2.49
CA PRO A 110 -7.54 -8.30 -3.87
C PRO A 110 -6.74 -9.10 -4.91
N MET A 111 -5.57 -9.62 -4.54
CA MET A 111 -4.67 -10.35 -5.43
C MET A 111 -5.01 -11.84 -5.57
N LYS A 112 -5.91 -12.35 -4.70
CA LYS A 112 -6.40 -13.75 -4.75
C LYS A 112 -7.67 -13.92 -5.55
N VAL A 113 -8.12 -12.88 -6.24
CA VAL A 113 -9.30 -12.88 -7.11
C VAL A 113 -8.84 -12.59 -8.53
N GLU A 114 -9.34 -13.36 -9.50
CA GLU A 114 -9.04 -13.15 -10.91
C GLU A 114 -10.28 -12.69 -11.66
N PRO A 115 -10.27 -11.53 -12.32
CA PRO A 115 -9.20 -10.50 -12.30
C PRO A 115 -9.12 -9.76 -10.95
N PRO A 116 -7.95 -9.17 -10.59
CA PRO A 116 -7.75 -8.54 -9.29
C PRO A 116 -8.70 -7.37 -9.01
N ILE A 117 -9.16 -7.26 -7.76
CA ILE A 117 -10.12 -6.22 -7.32
C ILE A 117 -9.43 -4.86 -7.22
N GLY A 118 -10.05 -3.81 -7.77
CA GLY A 118 -9.56 -2.42 -7.71
C GLY A 118 -8.29 -2.16 -8.51
N ASN A 119 -7.81 -3.20 -9.21
CA ASN A 119 -6.63 -3.19 -10.06
C ASN A 119 -6.91 -4.06 -11.28
N PHE A 120 -7.20 -3.53 -12.44
CA PHE A 120 -7.44 -4.28 -13.70
C PHE A 120 -8.74 -5.06 -13.83
N GLY A 121 -9.46 -5.36 -12.73
CA GLY A 121 -10.71 -6.12 -12.74
C GLY A 121 -11.94 -5.26 -12.96
N ILE A 122 -13.11 -5.91 -12.79
CA ILE A 122 -14.44 -5.28 -12.92
C ILE A 122 -15.04 -4.91 -11.56
N GLU A 123 -14.41 -5.37 -10.47
CA GLU A 123 -14.82 -5.13 -9.08
C GLU A 123 -13.86 -4.12 -8.42
N GLY A 124 -14.37 -3.32 -7.48
CA GLY A 124 -13.59 -2.35 -6.73
C GLY A 124 -14.18 -2.06 -5.36
N GLY A 125 -13.30 -1.81 -4.40
CA GLY A 125 -13.66 -1.59 -2.99
C GLY A 125 -14.24 -0.20 -2.68
N PHE A 126 -14.21 0.75 -3.63
CA PHE A 126 -14.93 2.02 -3.46
C PHE A 126 -16.38 1.89 -3.89
N ALA A 127 -17.07 0.92 -3.29
CA ALA A 127 -18.48 0.59 -3.43
C ALA A 127 -19.04 0.11 -2.08
N PRO A 128 -20.35 0.20 -1.82
CA PRO A 128 -20.94 -0.31 -0.58
C PRO A 128 -20.97 -1.85 -0.55
N THR A 129 -21.05 -2.51 -1.71
CA THR A 129 -21.10 -3.97 -1.85
C THR A 129 -20.05 -4.41 -2.85
N LEU A 130 -19.36 -5.49 -2.54
CA LEU A 130 -18.31 -6.08 -3.37
C LEU A 130 -18.58 -7.56 -3.55
N LEU A 131 -18.46 -8.05 -4.79
CA LEU A 131 -18.44 -9.48 -5.09
C LEU A 131 -17.00 -9.98 -5.07
N VAL A 132 -16.72 -10.93 -4.19
CA VAL A 132 -15.45 -11.65 -4.15
C VAL A 132 -15.67 -12.98 -4.82
N ARG A 133 -15.04 -13.17 -5.99
CA ARG A 133 -15.25 -14.32 -6.85
C ARG A 133 -14.40 -15.51 -6.43
N ASP A 134 -14.91 -16.72 -6.72
CA ASP A 134 -14.19 -17.99 -6.63
C ASP A 134 -13.61 -18.28 -5.23
N VAL A 135 -14.27 -17.80 -4.17
CA VAL A 135 -13.84 -17.99 -2.76
C VAL A 135 -13.84 -19.46 -2.37
N ALA A 136 -14.69 -20.29 -2.99
CA ALA A 136 -14.71 -21.73 -2.74
C ALA A 136 -13.37 -22.39 -3.09
N ASN A 137 -12.69 -21.93 -4.16
CA ASN A 137 -11.40 -22.44 -4.61
C ASN A 137 -10.21 -21.57 -4.15
N GLN A 138 -10.48 -20.31 -3.76
CA GLN A 138 -9.49 -19.33 -3.28
C GLN A 138 -9.89 -18.80 -1.89
N PRO A 139 -9.92 -19.64 -0.84
CA PRO A 139 -10.40 -19.24 0.49
C PRO A 139 -9.57 -18.09 1.10
N GLU A 140 -8.30 -17.91 0.67
CA GLU A 140 -7.41 -16.82 1.08
C GLU A 140 -7.82 -15.44 0.52
N ALA A 141 -8.78 -15.38 -0.39
CA ALA A 141 -9.38 -14.13 -0.85
C ALA A 141 -10.11 -13.39 0.30
N LEU A 142 -10.56 -14.12 1.33
CA LEU A 142 -11.22 -13.57 2.51
C LEU A 142 -10.56 -14.08 3.79
N LEU A 143 -9.99 -13.16 4.56
CA LEU A 143 -9.35 -13.47 5.84
C LEU A 143 -10.18 -12.89 6.99
N LYS A 144 -10.61 -13.76 7.93
CA LYS A 144 -11.36 -13.32 9.10
C LYS A 144 -10.53 -12.42 10.01
N ILE A 145 -11.10 -11.32 10.45
CA ILE A 145 -10.46 -10.41 11.40
C ILE A 145 -10.89 -10.73 12.83
N PRO A 146 -9.92 -10.72 13.78
CA PRO A 146 -10.22 -10.91 15.21
C PRO A 146 -11.20 -9.86 15.75
N ASP A 147 -12.00 -10.22 16.74
CA ASP A 147 -13.06 -9.36 17.30
C ASP A 147 -12.55 -8.03 17.85
N HIS A 148 -11.35 -8.02 18.42
CA HIS A 148 -10.72 -6.82 18.97
C HIS A 148 -10.22 -5.84 17.90
N LEU A 149 -10.09 -6.25 16.62
CA LEU A 149 -9.62 -5.39 15.53
C LEU A 149 -10.80 -4.65 14.92
N THR A 150 -10.72 -3.32 14.84
CA THR A 150 -11.76 -2.50 14.19
C THR A 150 -11.64 -2.55 12.66
N HIS A 151 -12.72 -2.26 11.93
CA HIS A 151 -12.67 -2.20 10.47
C HIS A 151 -11.66 -1.18 9.92
N PRO A 152 -11.54 0.05 10.46
CA PRO A 152 -10.49 0.97 10.02
C PRO A 152 -9.07 0.41 10.18
N HIS A 153 -8.79 -0.32 11.27
CA HIS A 153 -7.49 -0.96 11.44
C HIS A 153 -7.32 -2.15 10.49
N ALA A 154 -8.38 -2.92 10.26
CA ALA A 154 -8.32 -4.06 9.36
C ALA A 154 -8.08 -3.65 7.89
N ALA A 155 -8.55 -2.48 7.46
CA ALA A 155 -8.26 -1.93 6.14
C ALA A 155 -6.76 -1.63 5.93
N LEU A 156 -5.97 -1.53 7.00
CA LEU A 156 -4.52 -1.36 6.92
C LEU A 156 -3.75 -2.68 6.69
N VAL A 157 -4.43 -3.83 6.70
CA VAL A 157 -3.76 -5.14 6.51
C VAL A 157 -3.09 -5.21 5.15
N GLU A 158 -3.74 -4.73 4.10
CA GLU A 158 -3.18 -4.72 2.75
C GLU A 158 -1.87 -3.91 2.68
N PRO A 159 -1.82 -2.61 3.03
CA PRO A 159 -0.56 -1.85 2.99
C PRO A 159 0.49 -2.34 4.01
N LEU A 160 0.08 -2.95 5.13
CA LEU A 160 1.01 -3.60 6.05
C LEU A 160 1.65 -4.85 5.41
N SER A 161 0.91 -5.62 4.60
CA SER A 161 1.45 -6.75 3.86
C SER A 161 2.48 -6.31 2.82
N VAL A 162 2.24 -5.19 2.12
CA VAL A 162 3.25 -4.56 1.24
C VAL A 162 4.51 -4.19 2.05
N GLY A 163 4.33 -3.58 3.22
CA GLY A 163 5.44 -3.25 4.13
C GLY A 163 6.21 -4.49 4.59
N MET A 164 5.51 -5.57 4.91
CA MET A 164 6.11 -6.84 5.33
C MET A 164 6.95 -7.44 4.20
N HIS A 165 6.40 -7.49 2.99
CA HIS A 165 7.13 -7.98 1.83
C HIS A 165 8.40 -7.16 1.57
N ALA A 166 8.33 -5.82 1.69
CA ALA A 166 9.49 -4.95 1.55
C ALA A 166 10.60 -5.29 2.58
N VAL A 167 10.22 -5.54 3.83
CA VAL A 167 11.15 -5.95 4.90
C VAL A 167 11.80 -7.30 4.59
N HIS A 168 11.02 -8.29 4.13
CA HIS A 168 11.54 -9.60 3.70
C HIS A 168 12.47 -9.48 2.50
N ARG A 169 12.11 -8.67 1.48
CA ARG A 169 12.98 -8.41 0.33
C ARG A 169 14.31 -7.77 0.72
N GLY A 170 14.30 -6.94 1.78
CA GLY A 170 15.49 -6.35 2.37
C GLY A 170 16.32 -7.34 3.21
N GLU A 171 15.82 -8.56 3.46
CA GLU A 171 16.47 -9.55 4.35
C GLU A 171 16.82 -8.91 5.70
N VAL A 172 15.89 -8.09 6.23
CA VAL A 172 16.15 -7.29 7.42
C VAL A 172 16.15 -8.17 8.65
N THR A 173 17.14 -7.96 9.52
CA THR A 173 17.28 -8.63 10.81
C THR A 173 17.14 -7.64 11.95
N ALA A 174 16.90 -8.13 13.18
CA ALA A 174 16.71 -7.26 14.35
C ALA A 174 17.93 -6.36 14.69
N ASN A 175 19.12 -6.70 14.19
CA ASN A 175 20.35 -5.93 14.43
C ASN A 175 20.64 -4.90 13.33
N ASP A 176 19.85 -4.86 12.27
CA ASP A 176 20.08 -3.92 11.18
C ASP A 176 19.68 -2.49 11.54
N LYS A 177 20.43 -1.54 11.02
CA LYS A 177 20.15 -0.11 11.05
C LYS A 177 19.46 0.28 9.76
N VAL A 178 18.21 0.72 9.88
CA VAL A 178 17.31 0.87 8.73
C VAL A 178 16.93 2.32 8.49
N ALA A 179 17.11 2.78 7.25
CA ALA A 179 16.63 4.08 6.77
C ALA A 179 15.44 3.87 5.83
N ILE A 180 14.30 4.51 6.11
CA ILE A 180 13.11 4.50 5.27
C ILE A 180 12.93 5.88 4.64
N PHE A 181 12.95 5.95 3.32
CA PHE A 181 12.64 7.16 2.58
C PHE A 181 11.17 7.18 2.18
N GLY A 182 10.43 8.14 2.73
CA GLY A 182 8.98 8.29 2.64
C GLY A 182 8.27 7.92 3.95
N ALA A 183 7.53 8.88 4.51
CA ALA A 183 6.66 8.71 5.68
C ALA A 183 5.16 8.66 5.30
N GLY A 184 4.87 8.18 4.09
CA GLY A 184 3.51 7.85 3.66
C GLY A 184 3.03 6.53 4.26
N THR A 185 1.85 6.06 3.81
CA THR A 185 1.25 4.80 4.30
C THR A 185 2.23 3.64 4.24
N ILE A 186 2.90 3.44 3.10
CA ILE A 186 3.85 2.32 2.93
C ILE A 186 5.08 2.48 3.82
N GLY A 187 5.68 3.67 3.89
CA GLY A 187 6.85 3.88 4.76
C GLY A 187 6.54 3.68 6.25
N LEU A 188 5.36 4.12 6.71
CA LEU A 188 4.90 3.86 8.08
C LEU A 188 4.56 2.38 8.29
N SER A 189 3.98 1.70 7.30
CA SER A 189 3.74 0.25 7.35
C SER A 189 5.03 -0.53 7.49
N ILE A 190 6.05 -0.21 6.70
CA ILE A 190 7.40 -0.77 6.82
C ILE A 190 7.95 -0.56 8.24
N ALA A 191 7.87 0.67 8.77
CA ALA A 191 8.38 1.00 10.09
C ALA A 191 7.68 0.19 11.21
N LEU A 192 6.36 0.01 11.11
CA LEU A 192 5.59 -0.80 12.06
C LEU A 192 5.96 -2.28 11.98
N VAL A 193 6.15 -2.81 10.78
CA VAL A 193 6.62 -4.20 10.56
C VAL A 193 8.03 -4.41 11.10
N LEU A 194 8.95 -3.47 10.86
CA LEU A 194 10.31 -3.51 11.44
C LEU A 194 10.26 -3.58 12.96
N ARG A 195 9.44 -2.74 13.59
CA ARG A 195 9.22 -2.79 15.05
C ARG A 195 8.67 -4.13 15.50
N TYR A 196 7.72 -4.72 14.78
CA TYR A 196 7.17 -6.04 15.07
C TYR A 196 8.25 -7.12 15.04
N TYR A 197 9.22 -7.02 14.13
CA TYR A 197 10.38 -7.93 14.05
C TYR A 197 11.53 -7.55 15.00
N GLY A 198 11.34 -6.56 15.89
CA GLY A 198 12.32 -6.18 16.90
C GLY A 198 13.46 -5.28 16.39
N VAL A 199 13.33 -4.70 15.20
CA VAL A 199 14.27 -3.69 14.69
C VAL A 199 14.02 -2.36 15.41
N THR A 200 15.02 -1.87 16.15
CA THR A 200 14.91 -0.64 16.94
C THR A 200 15.54 0.58 16.25
N ASP A 201 16.56 0.34 15.46
CA ASP A 201 17.37 1.41 14.83
C ASP A 201 16.78 1.81 13.47
N THR A 202 15.59 2.44 13.51
CA THR A 202 14.86 2.88 12.32
C THR A 202 14.77 4.41 12.27
N VAL A 203 15.22 5.00 11.14
CA VAL A 203 15.08 6.42 10.82
C VAL A 203 14.17 6.59 9.62
N ILE A 204 13.15 7.45 9.73
CA ILE A 204 12.20 7.75 8.64
C ILE A 204 12.52 9.14 8.11
N ILE A 205 12.67 9.26 6.79
CA ILE A 205 13.04 10.49 6.09
C ILE A 205 11.86 10.91 5.18
N ASP A 206 11.40 12.14 5.28
CA ASP A 206 10.36 12.71 4.40
C ASP A 206 10.55 14.22 4.30
N THR A 207 10.01 14.84 3.23
CA THR A 207 9.98 16.29 3.04
C THR A 207 8.79 16.96 3.73
N SER A 208 7.82 16.21 4.22
CA SER A 208 6.61 16.71 4.89
C SER A 208 6.79 16.74 6.40
N ALA A 209 6.82 17.94 6.98
CA ALA A 209 6.88 18.13 8.43
C ALA A 209 5.71 17.44 9.16
N ALA A 210 4.51 17.43 8.55
CA ALA A 210 3.33 16.78 9.13
C ALA A 210 3.51 15.26 9.22
N ARG A 211 4.06 14.61 8.17
CA ARG A 211 4.33 13.18 8.14
C ARG A 211 5.44 12.80 9.11
N ILE A 212 6.51 13.60 9.18
CA ILE A 212 7.59 13.39 10.15
C ILE A 212 7.07 13.54 11.59
N LYS A 213 6.17 14.50 11.85
CA LYS A 213 5.52 14.61 13.16
C LYS A 213 4.73 13.34 13.51
N GLN A 214 3.99 12.78 12.56
CA GLN A 214 3.26 11.52 12.74
C GLN A 214 4.20 10.35 13.03
N ALA A 215 5.30 10.20 12.28
CA ALA A 215 6.31 9.19 12.53
C ALA A 215 6.90 9.29 13.94
N LYS A 216 7.21 10.51 14.40
CA LYS A 216 7.69 10.77 15.76
C LYS A 216 6.64 10.44 16.84
N GLN A 217 5.36 10.73 16.59
CA GLN A 217 4.25 10.35 17.49
C GLN A 217 4.11 8.83 17.62
N LEU A 218 4.42 8.09 16.56
CA LEU A 218 4.49 6.63 16.57
C LEU A 218 5.78 6.09 17.22
N GLY A 219 6.69 6.96 17.70
CA GLY A 219 7.91 6.59 18.40
C GLY A 219 9.10 6.27 17.49
N PHE A 220 9.09 6.69 16.22
CA PHE A 220 10.22 6.55 15.31
C PHE A 220 11.09 7.80 15.27
N HIS A 221 12.37 7.64 14.89
CA HIS A 221 13.23 8.77 14.59
C HIS A 221 12.85 9.33 13.22
N GLY A 222 12.65 10.65 13.15
CA GLY A 222 12.24 11.34 11.93
C GLY A 222 13.25 12.39 11.50
N CYS A 223 13.58 12.41 10.21
CA CYS A 223 14.43 13.38 9.53
C CYS A 223 13.58 14.16 8.51
N LEU A 224 13.55 15.49 8.63
CA LEU A 224 12.85 16.37 7.69
C LEU A 224 13.82 16.75 6.56
N ALA A 225 13.76 16.02 5.45
CA ALA A 225 14.64 16.29 4.31
C ALA A 225 14.37 17.69 3.73
N GLY A 226 15.43 18.40 3.42
CA GLY A 226 15.37 19.81 2.99
C GLY A 226 15.66 20.82 4.11
N GLU A 227 15.40 20.45 5.37
CA GLU A 227 15.82 21.23 6.55
C GLU A 227 17.00 20.54 7.26
N ASP A 228 16.92 19.21 7.41
CA ASP A 228 17.96 18.39 8.02
C ASP A 228 18.97 17.88 6.99
N ASP A 229 20.23 17.74 7.40
CA ASP A 229 21.25 17.01 6.66
C ASP A 229 21.04 15.49 6.89
N VAL A 230 20.46 14.81 5.92
CA VAL A 230 20.11 13.38 5.99
C VAL A 230 21.33 12.52 6.38
N ALA A 231 22.53 12.80 5.81
CA ALA A 231 23.74 12.04 6.12
C ALA A 231 24.13 12.17 7.60
N LYS A 232 24.07 13.39 8.15
CA LYS A 232 24.37 13.64 9.56
C LYS A 232 23.34 13.02 10.49
N VAL A 233 22.04 13.09 10.14
CA VAL A 233 20.99 12.44 10.93
C VAL A 233 21.18 10.93 10.97
N LEU A 234 21.46 10.30 9.82
CA LEU A 234 21.76 8.87 9.79
C LEU A 234 23.03 8.52 10.60
N GLN A 235 24.09 9.32 10.52
CA GLN A 235 25.29 9.12 11.35
C GLN A 235 24.99 9.27 12.85
N GLN A 236 24.14 10.21 13.23
CA GLN A 236 23.74 10.43 14.62
C GLN A 236 23.04 9.21 15.21
N TYR A 237 22.11 8.59 14.48
CA TYR A 237 21.32 7.47 14.98
C TYR A 237 21.96 6.11 14.72
N HIS A 238 22.56 5.92 13.56
CA HIS A 238 23.15 4.64 13.17
C HIS A 238 24.65 4.53 13.47
N GLY A 239 25.27 5.63 13.91
CA GLY A 239 26.73 5.71 14.04
C GLY A 239 27.42 5.83 12.69
N SER A 240 28.75 5.78 12.69
CA SER A 240 29.57 5.99 11.51
C SER A 240 30.53 4.83 11.26
N VAL A 241 30.83 4.61 9.98
CA VAL A 241 31.90 3.72 9.51
C VAL A 241 32.85 4.46 8.57
N SER A 242 34.09 4.03 8.48
CA SER A 242 35.03 4.55 7.49
C SER A 242 34.81 3.84 6.15
N SER A 243 34.63 4.60 5.09
CA SER A 243 34.53 4.07 3.71
C SER A 243 35.41 4.95 2.81
N TYR A 244 36.45 4.39 2.20
CA TYR A 244 37.41 5.11 1.35
C TYR A 244 37.95 6.41 1.98
N GLY A 245 38.25 6.37 3.30
CA GLY A 245 38.77 7.53 4.05
C GLY A 245 37.73 8.59 4.43
N GLN A 246 36.45 8.37 4.11
CA GLN A 246 35.33 9.23 4.51
C GLN A 246 34.53 8.59 5.64
N SER A 247 34.01 9.40 6.56
CA SER A 247 33.06 8.95 7.58
C SER A 247 31.64 9.00 7.01
N ILE A 248 30.99 7.84 6.92
CA ILE A 248 29.62 7.71 6.42
C ILE A 248 28.74 7.02 7.45
N ALA A 249 27.41 7.10 7.31
CA ALA A 249 26.46 6.41 8.20
C ALA A 249 26.61 4.89 8.12
N ALA A 250 26.51 4.24 9.29
CA ALA A 250 26.58 2.78 9.38
C ALA A 250 25.24 2.09 9.05
N THR A 251 24.41 2.68 8.20
CA THR A 251 23.11 2.16 7.78
C THR A 251 23.26 0.90 6.95
N ASP A 252 22.52 -0.17 7.33
CA ASP A 252 22.61 -1.49 6.69
C ASP A 252 21.60 -1.64 5.55
N VAL A 253 20.39 -1.10 5.76
CA VAL A 253 19.27 -1.27 4.82
C VAL A 253 18.60 0.08 4.53
N TYR A 254 18.32 0.31 3.26
CA TYR A 254 17.60 1.47 2.77
C TYR A 254 16.33 0.99 2.06
N LEU A 255 15.16 1.51 2.49
CA LEU A 255 13.85 1.19 1.93
C LEU A 255 13.27 2.44 1.28
N GLU A 256 13.08 2.39 -0.04
CA GLU A 256 12.58 3.48 -0.86
C GLU A 256 11.06 3.36 -1.02
N ALA A 257 10.27 4.24 -0.39
CA ALA A 257 8.81 4.24 -0.41
C ALA A 257 8.22 5.56 -0.95
N THR A 258 9.00 6.31 -1.74
CA THR A 258 8.56 7.60 -2.31
C THR A 258 8.21 7.53 -3.80
N GLY A 259 8.88 6.64 -4.56
CA GLY A 259 8.82 6.60 -6.01
C GLY A 259 9.51 7.79 -6.70
N VAL A 260 10.47 8.44 -6.01
CA VAL A 260 11.19 9.63 -6.51
C VAL A 260 12.61 9.24 -6.92
N ALA A 261 12.95 9.42 -8.19
CA ALA A 261 14.24 9.01 -8.76
C ALA A 261 15.45 9.58 -8.01
N SER A 262 15.45 10.87 -7.68
CA SER A 262 16.56 11.52 -6.96
C SER A 262 16.73 10.99 -5.53
N VAL A 263 15.68 10.47 -4.89
CA VAL A 263 15.77 9.82 -3.59
C VAL A 263 16.55 8.51 -3.70
N PHE A 264 16.27 7.71 -4.73
CA PHE A 264 17.01 6.47 -4.97
C PHE A 264 18.49 6.73 -5.28
N GLU A 265 18.79 7.75 -6.09
CA GLU A 265 20.16 8.21 -6.35
C GLU A 265 20.87 8.64 -5.06
N GLN A 266 20.17 9.36 -4.19
CA GLN A 266 20.69 9.74 -2.88
C GLN A 266 20.99 8.51 -1.99
N MET A 267 20.13 7.51 -1.98
CA MET A 267 20.37 6.26 -1.22
C MET A 267 21.66 5.57 -1.65
N ILE A 268 21.92 5.46 -2.96
CA ILE A 268 23.18 4.90 -3.50
C ILE A 268 24.39 5.71 -2.99
N SER A 269 24.29 7.04 -3.00
CA SER A 269 25.34 7.91 -2.51
C SER A 269 25.64 7.71 -1.02
N LEU A 270 24.59 7.64 -0.19
CA LEU A 270 24.68 7.51 1.28
C LEU A 270 25.10 6.11 1.74
N ALA A 271 24.89 5.08 0.92
CA ALA A 271 25.09 3.69 1.27
C ALA A 271 26.55 3.37 1.61
N LYS A 272 26.77 2.61 2.68
CA LYS A 272 28.06 1.98 3.02
C LYS A 272 28.32 0.74 2.14
N MET A 273 29.48 0.15 2.29
CA MET A 273 29.78 -1.16 1.66
C MET A 273 28.77 -2.22 2.13
N GLN A 274 28.33 -3.03 1.18
CA GLN A 274 27.39 -4.16 1.36
C GLN A 274 26.02 -3.75 1.90
N ALA A 275 25.63 -2.48 1.75
CA ALA A 275 24.29 -2.03 2.09
C ALA A 275 23.26 -2.63 1.12
N ARG A 276 22.05 -2.87 1.64
CA ARG A 276 20.92 -3.42 0.90
C ARG A 276 19.91 -2.30 0.63
N LEU A 277 19.50 -2.14 -0.63
CA LEU A 277 18.55 -1.14 -1.09
C LEU A 277 17.32 -1.84 -1.64
N VAL A 278 16.12 -1.44 -1.18
CA VAL A 278 14.85 -2.00 -1.64
C VAL A 278 14.00 -0.89 -2.23
N VAL A 279 13.58 -1.09 -3.48
CA VAL A 279 12.66 -0.20 -4.19
C VAL A 279 11.24 -0.71 -3.98
N VAL A 280 10.40 0.09 -3.33
CA VAL A 280 8.98 -0.20 -3.04
C VAL A 280 8.08 0.83 -3.73
N GLY A 281 8.50 2.10 -3.75
CA GLY A 281 7.76 3.18 -4.38
C GLY A 281 7.65 3.00 -5.90
N VAL A 282 6.48 3.34 -6.46
CA VAL A 282 6.25 3.28 -7.91
C VAL A 282 6.90 4.49 -8.57
N HIS A 283 8.01 4.27 -9.28
CA HIS A 283 8.73 5.33 -9.99
C HIS A 283 8.05 5.67 -11.32
N LYS A 284 7.72 6.95 -11.53
CA LYS A 284 7.12 7.46 -12.78
C LYS A 284 8.16 7.87 -13.82
N VAL A 285 9.40 8.08 -13.39
CA VAL A 285 10.55 8.43 -14.23
C VAL A 285 11.74 7.56 -13.88
N SER A 286 12.63 7.31 -14.84
CA SER A 286 13.84 6.53 -14.63
C SER A 286 14.80 7.25 -13.68
N ALA A 287 15.42 6.51 -12.77
CA ALA A 287 16.53 6.96 -11.94
C ALA A 287 17.87 6.72 -12.65
N SER A 288 18.84 7.61 -12.43
CA SER A 288 20.22 7.40 -12.88
C SER A 288 20.96 6.56 -11.82
N ILE A 289 21.54 5.44 -12.23
CA ILE A 289 22.27 4.55 -11.32
C ILE A 289 23.77 4.69 -11.58
N ASP A 290 24.50 5.16 -10.55
CA ASP A 290 25.98 5.15 -10.57
C ASP A 290 26.49 3.72 -10.35
N LEU A 291 26.76 3.03 -11.45
CA LEU A 291 27.26 1.65 -11.43
C LEU A 291 28.66 1.53 -10.79
N VAL A 292 29.45 2.61 -10.77
CA VAL A 292 30.76 2.61 -10.07
C VAL A 292 30.51 2.52 -8.55
N SER A 293 29.56 3.27 -8.03
CA SER A 293 29.15 3.16 -6.61
C SER A 293 28.57 1.78 -6.30
N VAL A 294 27.73 1.22 -7.17
CA VAL A 294 27.18 -0.14 -6.97
C VAL A 294 28.28 -1.18 -6.90
N LEU A 295 29.23 -1.13 -7.84
CA LEU A 295 30.37 -2.06 -7.90
C LEU A 295 31.30 -1.88 -6.67
N SER A 296 31.76 -0.65 -6.42
CA SER A 296 32.79 -0.40 -5.40
C SER A 296 32.28 -0.60 -3.97
N LYS A 297 30.98 -0.39 -3.74
CA LYS A 297 30.35 -0.63 -2.45
C LYS A 297 29.68 -2.00 -2.32
N GLU A 298 29.73 -2.84 -3.36
CA GLU A 298 29.09 -4.16 -3.40
C GLU A 298 27.61 -4.11 -2.99
N LEU A 299 26.86 -3.13 -3.54
CA LEU A 299 25.46 -2.90 -3.14
C LEU A 299 24.53 -4.00 -3.65
N SER A 300 23.58 -4.42 -2.82
CA SER A 300 22.45 -5.25 -3.22
C SER A 300 21.22 -4.37 -3.48
N ILE A 301 20.66 -4.44 -4.68
CA ILE A 301 19.46 -3.67 -5.06
C ILE A 301 18.36 -4.66 -5.42
N LYS A 302 17.20 -4.54 -4.75
CA LYS A 302 16.05 -5.43 -4.94
C LYS A 302 14.77 -4.63 -5.11
N GLY A 303 13.82 -5.15 -5.87
CA GLY A 303 12.45 -4.64 -5.91
C GLY A 303 11.56 -5.40 -4.94
N ALA A 304 10.53 -4.71 -4.42
CA ALA A 304 9.43 -5.30 -3.66
C ALA A 304 8.10 -4.84 -4.29
N MET A 305 7.35 -5.77 -4.86
CA MET A 305 6.06 -5.50 -5.52
C MET A 305 4.95 -6.24 -4.80
N ALA A 306 3.92 -5.50 -4.34
CA ALA A 306 2.78 -6.08 -3.62
C ALA A 306 3.19 -7.01 -2.46
N TYR A 307 2.57 -8.18 -2.34
CA TYR A 307 2.83 -9.20 -1.32
C TYR A 307 2.59 -10.59 -1.93
N PRO A 308 3.61 -11.20 -2.56
CA PRO A 308 3.47 -12.56 -3.06
C PRO A 308 3.21 -13.56 -1.93
N GLU A 309 2.74 -14.74 -2.31
CA GLU A 309 2.51 -15.86 -1.39
C GLU A 309 3.85 -16.37 -0.82
N GLU A 310 4.10 -16.14 0.46
CA GLU A 310 5.13 -16.80 1.26
C GLU A 310 4.52 -17.30 2.56
#